data_7ac274ab25456f71ecc748d0059dd683
#
_entry.id   7ac274ab25456f71ecc748d0059dd683
#
_cell.length_a   1.000
_cell.length_b   1.000
_cell.length_c   1.000
_cell.angle_alpha   90.00
_cell.angle_beta   90.00
_cell.angle_gamma   90.00
#
_symmetry.space_group_name_H-M   'P 1'
#
loop_
_entity.id
_entity.type
_entity.pdbx_description
1 polymer ?
#
loop_
_entity_poly.entity_id
_entity_poly.type
_entity_poly.pdbx_seq_one_letter_code
_entity_poly.pdbx_strand_id
1 'polypeptide(L)'
;MKFSVVVEVQLRAGVADPQGATIERALPALGFEGVHDVQVGKAFRFTVEAPDESSARQLAEALSQRLLANPVIEATSVAVGQ
;
A
#
# COMPACT_ATOMS: atom_id res chain seq x y z
N MET A 1 7.90 -16.04 -17.65
CA MET A 1 7.94 -14.58 -17.88
C MET A 1 8.09 -13.87 -16.55
N LYS A 2 8.72 -12.71 -16.57
CA LYS A 2 8.89 -11.91 -15.36
C LYS A 2 7.92 -10.74 -15.37
N PHE A 3 7.29 -10.50 -14.23
CA PHE A 3 6.35 -9.40 -14.06
C PHE A 3 6.80 -8.52 -12.91
N SER A 4 6.72 -7.22 -13.12
CA SER A 4 6.97 -6.25 -12.06
C SER A 4 5.69 -6.07 -11.25
N VAL A 5 5.82 -6.13 -9.93
CA VAL A 5 4.66 -6.04 -9.03
C VAL A 5 4.89 -4.92 -8.02
N VAL A 6 3.83 -4.16 -7.78
CA VAL A 6 3.78 -3.19 -6.69
C VAL A 6 2.58 -3.53 -5.82
N VAL A 7 2.81 -3.73 -4.53
CA VAL A 7 1.76 -3.93 -3.55
C VAL A 7 1.73 -2.71 -2.64
N GLU A 8 0.61 -2.00 -2.62
CA GLU A 8 0.39 -0.92 -1.69
C GLU A 8 -0.41 -1.43 -0.49
N VAL A 9 0.03 -1.06 0.70
CA VAL A 9 -0.63 -1.45 1.95
C VAL A 9 -1.04 -0.19 2.68
N GLN A 10 -2.32 -0.08 2.99
CA GLN A 10 -2.91 1.09 3.64
C GLN A 10 -3.81 0.64 4.78
N LEU A 11 -3.93 1.49 5.80
CA LEU A 11 -4.87 1.23 6.88
C LEU A 11 -6.31 1.31 6.35
N ARG A 12 -7.16 0.43 6.86
CA ARG A 12 -8.58 0.44 6.53
C ARG A 12 -9.24 1.68 7.12
N ALA A 13 -10.36 2.08 6.51
CA ALA A 13 -11.15 3.20 7.02
C ALA A 13 -11.52 2.97 8.49
N GLY A 14 -11.42 4.01 9.30
CA GLY A 14 -11.74 3.94 10.72
C GLY A 14 -10.61 3.48 11.63
N VAL A 15 -9.50 3.01 11.06
CA VAL A 15 -8.31 2.67 11.85
C VAL A 15 -7.49 3.93 12.07
N ALA A 16 -7.08 4.16 13.32
CA ALA A 16 -6.29 5.34 13.67
C ALA A 16 -4.94 5.33 12.96
N ASP A 17 -4.55 6.51 12.44
CA ASP A 17 -3.27 6.73 11.75
C ASP A 17 -2.52 7.86 12.45
N PRO A 18 -1.78 7.55 13.53
CA PRO A 18 -1.09 8.59 14.27
C PRO A 18 0.03 9.28 13.48
N GLN A 19 0.69 8.59 12.55
CA GLN A 19 1.70 9.21 11.69
C GLN A 19 1.07 10.23 10.75
N GLY A 20 -0.01 9.86 10.08
CA GLY A 20 -0.72 10.76 9.18
C GLY A 20 -1.24 11.99 9.91
N ALA A 21 -1.82 11.80 11.09
CA ALA A 21 -2.32 12.89 11.93
C ALA A 21 -1.19 13.83 12.36
N THR A 22 -0.03 13.30 12.70
CA THR A 22 1.12 14.11 13.08
C THR A 22 1.63 14.96 11.91
N ILE A 23 1.72 14.37 10.72
CA ILE A 23 2.11 15.11 9.52
C ILE A 23 1.11 16.21 9.24
N GLU A 24 -0.17 15.90 9.27
CA GLU A 24 -1.22 16.87 8.97
C GLU A 24 -1.18 18.07 9.90
N ARG A 25 -0.97 17.84 11.19
CA ARG A 25 -0.87 18.92 12.17
C ARG A 25 0.33 19.82 11.96
N ALA A 26 1.41 19.32 11.38
CA ALA A 26 2.63 20.08 11.16
C ALA A 26 2.57 20.99 9.92
N LEU A 27 1.68 20.70 8.98
CA LEU A 27 1.66 21.37 7.68
C LEU A 27 1.36 22.88 7.74
N PRO A 28 0.39 23.35 8.53
CA PRO A 28 0.13 24.79 8.57
C PRO A 28 1.31 25.64 9.02
N ALA A 29 2.08 25.16 9.99
CA ALA A 29 3.28 25.87 10.47
C ALA A 29 4.37 25.97 9.39
N LEU A 30 4.35 25.06 8.39
CA LEU A 30 5.29 25.05 7.28
C LEU A 30 4.75 25.81 6.06
N GLY A 31 3.59 26.44 6.16
CA GLY A 31 2.98 27.20 5.07
C GLY A 31 2.08 26.40 4.14
N PHE A 32 1.79 25.14 4.47
CA PHE A 32 0.89 24.31 3.67
C PHE A 32 -0.50 24.29 4.29
N GLU A 33 -1.42 24.98 3.67
CA GLU A 33 -2.80 25.03 4.12
C GLU A 33 -3.71 24.29 3.13
N GLY A 34 -4.86 23.83 3.61
CA GLY A 34 -5.80 23.13 2.74
C GLY A 34 -5.46 21.69 2.47
N VAL A 35 -4.53 21.10 3.20
CA VAL A 35 -4.18 19.69 3.11
C VAL A 35 -4.90 18.94 4.22
N HIS A 36 -5.69 17.95 3.82
CA HIS A 36 -6.54 17.18 4.74
C HIS A 36 -6.38 15.70 4.50
N ASP A 37 -6.73 14.90 5.51
CA ASP A 37 -6.83 13.45 5.42
C ASP A 37 -5.52 12.80 5.00
N VAL A 38 -4.41 13.25 5.61
CA VAL A 38 -3.10 12.66 5.36
C VAL A 38 -3.07 11.24 5.91
N GLN A 39 -2.74 10.29 5.06
CA GLN A 39 -2.64 8.88 5.42
C GLN A 39 -1.26 8.37 5.06
N VAL A 40 -0.70 7.54 5.94
CA VAL A 40 0.60 6.91 5.71
C VAL A 40 0.37 5.46 5.35
N GLY A 41 1.04 5.02 4.29
CA GLY A 41 1.02 3.64 3.85
C GLY A 41 2.41 3.22 3.44
N LYS A 42 2.53 1.99 2.95
CA LYS A 42 3.80 1.48 2.46
C LYS A 42 3.58 0.75 1.14
N ALA A 43 4.66 0.63 0.37
CA ALA A 43 4.63 -0.05 -0.91
C ALA A 43 5.78 -1.04 -0.99
N PHE A 44 5.49 -2.21 -1.54
CA PHE A 44 6.47 -3.24 -1.81
C PHE A 44 6.62 -3.41 -3.31
N ARG A 45 7.85 -3.45 -3.80
CA ARG A 45 8.13 -3.67 -5.22
C ARG A 45 8.98 -4.91 -5.38
N PHE A 46 8.54 -5.80 -6.25
CA PHE A 46 9.28 -7.04 -6.50
C PHE A 46 8.96 -7.59 -7.89
N THR A 47 9.71 -8.60 -8.28
CA THR A 47 9.52 -9.29 -9.55
C THR A 47 9.02 -10.69 -9.29
N VAL A 48 8.04 -11.12 -10.09
CA VAL A 48 7.47 -12.47 -10.00
C VAL A 48 7.71 -13.18 -11.32
N GLU A 49 8.21 -14.41 -11.26
CA GLU A 49 8.23 -15.29 -12.41
C GLU A 49 6.95 -16.11 -12.43
N ALA A 50 6.20 -16.03 -13.53
CA ALA A 50 4.94 -16.72 -13.70
C ALA A 50 4.67 -16.94 -15.17
N PRO A 51 3.81 -17.91 -15.53
CA PRO A 51 3.48 -18.16 -16.93
C PRO A 51 2.67 -17.04 -17.58
N ASP A 52 1.87 -16.31 -16.78
CA ASP A 52 1.03 -15.23 -17.28
C ASP A 52 0.75 -14.21 -16.18
N GLU A 53 0.13 -13.10 -16.58
CA GLU A 53 -0.17 -12.01 -15.66
C GLU A 53 -1.15 -12.43 -14.56
N SER A 54 -2.14 -13.25 -14.90
CA SER A 54 -3.14 -13.71 -13.93
C SER A 54 -2.49 -14.51 -12.81
N SER A 55 -1.56 -15.40 -13.16
CA SER A 55 -0.82 -16.19 -12.17
C SER A 55 0.08 -15.31 -11.31
N ALA A 56 0.72 -14.31 -11.92
CA ALA A 56 1.55 -13.35 -11.19
C ALA A 56 0.72 -12.56 -10.18
N ARG A 57 -0.46 -12.12 -10.59
CA ARG A 57 -1.39 -11.38 -9.72
C ARG A 57 -1.86 -12.24 -8.55
N GLN A 58 -2.25 -13.48 -8.82
CA GLN A 58 -2.70 -14.39 -7.77
C GLN A 58 -1.62 -14.65 -6.74
N LEU A 59 -0.39 -14.84 -7.18
CA LEU A 59 0.76 -15.03 -6.29
C LEU A 59 0.98 -13.78 -5.44
N ALA A 60 0.96 -12.60 -6.06
CA ALA A 60 1.17 -11.35 -5.36
C ALA A 60 0.07 -11.07 -4.33
N GLU A 61 -1.18 -11.37 -4.67
CA GLU A 61 -2.29 -11.21 -3.73
C GLU A 61 -2.17 -12.15 -2.54
N ALA A 62 -1.82 -13.41 -2.79
CA ALA A 62 -1.61 -14.38 -1.71
C ALA A 62 -0.45 -13.96 -0.81
N LEU A 63 0.66 -13.53 -1.38
CA LEU A 63 1.81 -13.05 -0.63
C LEU A 63 1.45 -11.84 0.23
N SER A 64 0.67 -10.92 -0.33
CA SER A 64 0.25 -9.72 0.38
C SER A 64 -0.57 -10.04 1.62
N GLN A 65 -1.52 -10.96 1.49
CA GLN A 65 -2.40 -11.33 2.60
C GLN A 65 -1.68 -12.15 3.66
N ARG A 66 -0.70 -12.95 3.25
CA ARG A 66 -0.04 -13.90 4.18
C ARG A 66 1.17 -13.30 4.87
N LEU A 67 1.82 -12.30 4.26
CA LEU A 67 3.09 -11.80 4.78
C LEU A 67 3.19 -10.28 4.83
N LEU A 68 2.74 -9.57 3.79
CA LEU A 68 3.04 -8.14 3.66
C LEU A 68 2.10 -7.24 4.44
N ALA A 69 0.87 -7.68 4.67
CA ALA A 69 -0.15 -6.87 5.34
C ALA A 69 -0.78 -7.62 6.50
N ASN A 70 -1.28 -6.84 7.45
CA ASN A 70 -2.16 -7.37 8.49
C ASN A 70 -3.60 -7.17 8.00
N PRO A 71 -4.29 -8.23 7.51
CA PRO A 71 -5.59 -8.06 6.87
C PRO A 71 -6.70 -7.58 7.81
N VAL A 72 -6.47 -7.65 9.12
CA VAL A 72 -7.45 -7.15 10.10
C VAL A 72 -7.57 -5.64 10.03
N ILE A 73 -6.44 -4.93 9.91
CA ILE A 73 -6.41 -3.47 9.95
C ILE A 73 -5.96 -2.83 8.65
N GLU A 74 -5.43 -3.62 7.71
CA GLU A 74 -4.86 -3.10 6.47
C GLU A 74 -5.54 -3.66 5.24
N ALA A 75 -5.61 -2.84 4.20
CA ALA A 75 -6.07 -3.23 2.88
C ALA A 75 -4.90 -3.16 1.91
N THR A 76 -4.93 -4.01 0.89
CA THR A 76 -3.87 -4.07 -0.12
C THR A 76 -4.40 -3.75 -1.50
N SER A 77 -3.53 -3.20 -2.33
CA SER A 77 -3.79 -2.98 -3.75
C SER A 77 -2.60 -3.51 -4.54
N VAL A 78 -2.85 -4.34 -5.52
CA VAL A 78 -1.80 -5.00 -6.31
C VAL A 78 -1.84 -4.49 -7.74
N ALA A 79 -0.69 -4.02 -8.23
CA ALA A 79 -0.51 -3.63 -9.62
C ALA A 79 0.56 -4.53 -10.25
N VAL A 80 0.25 -5.10 -11.42
CA VAL A 80 1.15 -6.00 -12.13
C VAL A 80 1.46 -5.40 -13.51
N GLY A 81 2.76 -5.37 -13.86
CA GLY A 81 3.21 -4.91 -15.16
C GLY A 81 4.34 -5.78 -15.68
N GLN A 82 4.81 -5.47 -16.86
CA GLN A 82 5.94 -6.21 -17.47
C GLN A 82 7.23 -5.45 -17.41
#